data_7f71556cf8e40bbd98d7a240d65aa3b8
#
_entry.id   7f71556cf8e40bbd98d7a240d65aa3b8
#
_cell.length_a   1.000
_cell.length_b   1.000
_cell.length_c   1.000
_cell.angle_alpha   90.00
_cell.angle_beta   90.00
_cell.angle_gamma   90.00
#
_symmetry.space_group_name_H-M   'P 1'
#
loop_
_entity.id
_entity.type
_entity.pdbx_description
1 polymer ?
#
loop_
_entity_poly.entity_id
_entity_poly.type
_entity_poly.pdbx_seq_one_letter_code
_entity_poly.pdbx_strand_id
1 'polypeptide(L)'
;MKQLTILGSGAAPGVPSLGRGWGACDPQNPKNRRLRTSAYLEYDGVRLLIDTSPDLRLQLLANDIRYLDGVLYTHAHADHVHGIDDIREINRIIRQNLHFYAGEKTVRYIRHNFSYLLSKPNKVCLLYTSPSPRDSTS
;
A
#
# COMPACT_ATOMS: atom_id res chain seq x y z
N MET A 1 10.15 -15.35 12.39
CA MET A 1 10.40 -15.42 10.94
C MET A 1 10.51 -14.01 10.38
N LYS A 2 11.40 -13.82 9.46
CA LYS A 2 11.61 -12.53 8.80
C LYS A 2 11.50 -12.73 7.30
N GLN A 3 10.53 -12.08 6.69
CA GLN A 3 10.27 -12.29 5.27
C GLN A 3 9.78 -10.99 4.64
N LEU A 4 10.33 -10.64 3.50
CA LEU A 4 9.85 -9.54 2.67
C LEU A 4 9.33 -10.12 1.36
N THR A 5 8.10 -9.82 1.04
CA THR A 5 7.48 -10.24 -0.22
C THR A 5 7.23 -9.02 -1.08
N ILE A 6 7.75 -9.03 -2.30
CA ILE A 6 7.46 -7.98 -3.26
C ILE A 6 6.12 -8.32 -3.92
N LEU A 7 5.11 -7.50 -3.67
CA LEU A 7 3.77 -7.72 -4.19
C LEU A 7 3.62 -7.19 -5.61
N GLY A 8 4.39 -6.18 -5.94
CA GLY A 8 4.45 -5.61 -7.27
C GLY A 8 5.66 -4.73 -7.42
N SER A 9 6.22 -4.69 -8.62
CA SER A 9 7.44 -3.95 -8.92
C SER A 9 7.32 -3.13 -10.20
N GLY A 10 6.12 -2.96 -10.72
CA GLY A 10 5.87 -2.16 -11.91
C GLY A 10 5.94 -0.67 -11.62
N ALA A 11 6.23 0.10 -12.66
CA ALA A 11 6.14 1.55 -12.59
C ALA A 11 4.67 1.98 -12.46
N ALA A 12 4.43 3.28 -12.28
CA ALA A 12 3.10 3.82 -12.04
C ALA A 12 2.01 3.30 -13.01
N PRO A 13 2.26 3.16 -14.32
CA PRO A 13 1.23 2.64 -15.23
C PRO A 13 1.11 1.11 -15.25
N GLY A 14 2.03 0.39 -14.60
CA GLY A 14 2.08 -1.08 -14.67
C GLY A 14 2.59 -1.60 -16.01
N VAL A 15 2.77 -2.92 -16.11
CA VAL A 15 3.14 -3.60 -17.36
C VAL A 15 2.23 -4.80 -17.52
N PRO A 16 1.45 -4.91 -18.61
CA PRO A 16 1.31 -3.92 -19.68
C PRO A 16 0.56 -2.68 -19.19
N SER A 17 0.84 -1.54 -19.78
CA SER A 17 0.16 -0.31 -19.45
C SER A 17 -0.98 -0.03 -20.42
N LEU A 18 -1.92 0.83 -19.99
CA LEU A 18 -3.04 1.20 -20.86
C LEU A 18 -2.57 1.95 -22.11
N GLY A 19 -1.55 2.82 -21.94
CA GLY A 19 -1.11 3.66 -23.05
C GLY A 19 -0.07 3.03 -23.95
N ARG A 20 0.79 2.17 -23.43
CA ARG A 20 1.92 1.61 -24.17
C ARG A 20 1.86 0.09 -24.35
N GLY A 21 0.88 -0.57 -23.72
CA GLY A 21 0.83 -2.02 -23.72
C GLY A 21 2.10 -2.60 -23.12
N TRP A 22 2.68 -3.55 -23.80
CA TRP A 22 3.89 -4.23 -23.33
C TRP A 22 5.17 -3.43 -23.58
N GLY A 23 5.10 -2.38 -24.42
CA GLY A 23 6.31 -1.65 -24.81
C GLY A 23 7.30 -2.57 -25.48
N ALA A 24 8.55 -2.56 -24.99
CA ALA A 24 9.60 -3.45 -25.51
C ALA A 24 9.62 -4.83 -24.84
N CYS A 25 8.69 -5.09 -23.91
CA CYS A 25 8.66 -6.37 -23.19
C CYS A 25 7.98 -7.46 -24.00
N ASP A 26 8.48 -8.69 -23.88
CA ASP A 26 7.88 -9.87 -24.51
C ASP A 26 6.59 -10.24 -23.77
N PRO A 27 5.41 -10.18 -24.41
CA PRO A 27 4.15 -10.50 -23.75
C PRO A 27 4.02 -12.00 -23.40
N GLN A 28 4.86 -12.86 -23.98
CA GLN A 28 4.83 -14.28 -23.67
C GLN A 28 5.60 -14.64 -22.42
N ASN A 29 6.43 -13.73 -21.90
CA ASN A 29 7.17 -13.98 -20.67
C ASN A 29 6.34 -13.46 -19.48
N PRO A 30 5.80 -14.35 -18.61
CA PRO A 30 4.96 -13.92 -17.49
C PRO A 30 5.68 -13.02 -16.49
N LYS A 31 7.01 -13.06 -16.45
CA LYS A 31 7.79 -12.19 -15.58
C LYS A 31 7.73 -10.72 -16.00
N ASN A 32 7.31 -10.44 -17.23
CA ASN A 32 7.17 -9.09 -17.71
C ASN A 32 5.86 -8.44 -17.28
N ARG A 33 4.89 -9.23 -16.81
CA ARG A 33 3.66 -8.68 -16.26
C ARG A 33 3.96 -8.15 -14.85
N ARG A 34 3.80 -6.85 -14.66
CA ARG A 34 4.16 -6.18 -13.41
C ARG A 34 3.00 -5.36 -12.88
N LEU A 35 2.50 -5.73 -11.71
CA LEU A 35 1.56 -4.90 -10.96
C LEU A 35 2.29 -3.71 -10.34
N ARG A 36 1.53 -2.70 -9.92
CA ARG A 36 2.11 -1.50 -9.33
C ARG A 36 2.76 -1.84 -7.99
N THR A 37 3.64 -0.96 -7.54
CA THR A 37 4.57 -1.24 -6.46
C THR A 37 3.89 -1.41 -5.10
N SER A 38 4.25 -2.46 -4.39
CA SER A 38 3.88 -2.69 -3.00
C SER A 38 4.74 -3.81 -2.46
N ALA A 39 4.88 -3.88 -1.14
CA ALA A 39 5.65 -4.92 -0.47
C ALA A 39 4.97 -5.30 0.84
N TYR A 40 5.21 -6.53 1.27
CA TYR A 40 4.68 -7.06 2.51
C TYR A 40 5.83 -7.57 3.35
N LEU A 41 5.93 -7.08 4.58
CA LEU A 41 6.98 -7.46 5.51
C LEU A 41 6.38 -8.22 6.68
N GLU A 42 6.88 -9.43 6.93
CA GLU A 42 6.59 -10.17 8.15
C GLU A 42 7.86 -10.25 8.96
N TYR A 43 7.80 -9.78 10.20
CA TYR A 43 8.96 -9.73 11.09
C TYR A 43 8.52 -10.11 12.48
N ASP A 44 8.91 -11.33 12.91
CA ASP A 44 8.63 -11.85 14.25
C ASP A 44 7.17 -11.70 14.67
N GLY A 45 6.26 -12.04 13.75
CA GLY A 45 4.82 -12.01 13.99
C GLY A 45 4.16 -10.68 13.71
N VAL A 46 4.92 -9.65 13.38
CA VAL A 46 4.38 -8.34 12.96
C VAL A 46 4.29 -8.33 11.45
N ARG A 47 3.12 -7.91 10.93
CA ARG A 47 2.82 -7.92 9.50
C ARG A 47 2.54 -6.51 9.02
N LEU A 48 3.40 -6.03 8.16
CA LEU A 48 3.31 -4.66 7.65
C LEU A 48 3.18 -4.65 6.13
N LEU A 49 2.29 -3.80 5.66
CA LEU A 49 2.15 -3.52 4.24
C LEU A 49 2.86 -2.21 3.94
N ILE A 50 3.67 -2.18 2.90
CA ILE A 50 4.37 -0.98 2.46
C ILE A 50 3.69 -0.49 1.19
N ASP A 51 3.00 0.63 1.30
CA ASP A 51 2.17 1.25 0.28
C ASP A 51 0.95 0.39 -0.12
N THR A 52 -0.12 1.07 -0.48
CA THR A 52 -1.35 0.45 -0.97
C THR A 52 -1.51 0.81 -2.44
N SER A 53 -1.02 -0.08 -3.30
CA SER A 53 -1.10 0.16 -4.73
C SER A 53 -2.53 0.03 -5.24
N PRO A 54 -2.84 0.57 -6.43
CA PRO A 54 -4.16 0.36 -7.04
C PRO A 54 -4.48 -1.11 -7.33
N ASP A 55 -3.48 -1.99 -7.30
CA ASP A 55 -3.66 -3.43 -7.50
C ASP A 55 -3.72 -4.20 -6.18
N LEU A 56 -3.92 -3.51 -5.06
CA LEU A 56 -3.80 -4.11 -3.73
C LEU A 56 -4.65 -5.36 -3.56
N ARG A 57 -5.90 -5.31 -3.97
CA ARG A 57 -6.80 -6.44 -3.84
C ARG A 57 -6.22 -7.69 -4.51
N LEU A 58 -5.75 -7.56 -5.73
CA LEU A 58 -5.15 -8.67 -6.47
C LEU A 58 -3.88 -9.18 -5.78
N GLN A 59 -3.06 -8.27 -5.29
CA GLN A 59 -1.80 -8.60 -4.64
C GLN A 59 -2.02 -9.37 -3.35
N LEU A 60 -2.95 -8.95 -2.54
CA LEU A 60 -3.26 -9.63 -1.29
C LEU A 60 -3.89 -10.99 -1.52
N LEU A 61 -4.81 -11.09 -2.48
CA LEU A 61 -5.45 -12.35 -2.82
C LEU A 61 -4.44 -13.37 -3.35
N ALA A 62 -3.54 -12.93 -4.24
CA ALA A 62 -2.55 -13.82 -4.83
C ALA A 62 -1.57 -14.39 -3.81
N ASN A 63 -1.34 -13.67 -2.71
CA ASN A 63 -0.38 -14.08 -1.67
C ASN A 63 -1.07 -14.55 -0.39
N ASP A 64 -2.40 -14.69 -0.41
CA ASP A 64 -3.21 -15.13 0.72
C ASP A 64 -2.93 -14.32 1.99
N ILE A 65 -2.81 -13.00 1.83
CA ILE A 65 -2.58 -12.09 2.94
C ILE A 65 -3.93 -11.52 3.38
N ARG A 66 -4.34 -11.82 4.61
CA ARG A 66 -5.61 -11.37 5.18
C ARG A 66 -5.47 -10.56 6.45
N TYR A 67 -4.30 -10.59 7.06
CA TYR A 67 -4.04 -9.91 8.33
C TYR A 67 -2.89 -8.94 8.17
N LEU A 68 -3.08 -7.74 8.69
CA LEU A 68 -2.03 -6.73 8.76
C LEU A 68 -2.06 -6.13 10.15
N ASP A 69 -0.89 -5.72 10.63
CA ASP A 69 -0.75 -4.98 11.87
C ASP A 69 -0.59 -3.48 11.62
N GLY A 70 -0.19 -3.11 10.42
CA GLY A 70 -0.04 -1.71 10.06
C GLY A 70 0.28 -1.54 8.59
N VAL A 71 0.17 -0.30 8.14
CA VAL A 71 0.53 0.11 6.78
C VAL A 71 1.54 1.24 6.87
N LEU A 72 2.61 1.13 6.12
CA LEU A 72 3.62 2.19 5.99
C LEU A 72 3.49 2.81 4.60
N TYR A 73 3.38 4.13 4.54
CA TYR A 73 3.37 4.83 3.26
C TYR A 73 4.70 5.52 3.04
N THR A 74 5.29 5.30 1.88
CA THR A 74 6.56 5.92 1.51
C THR A 74 6.34 7.36 1.06
N HIS A 75 5.33 7.60 0.22
CA HIS A 75 4.99 8.92 -0.27
C HIS A 75 3.59 8.89 -0.91
N ALA A 76 3.07 10.04 -1.29
CA ALA A 76 1.67 10.21 -1.66
C ALA A 76 1.41 10.20 -3.17
N HIS A 77 2.14 9.41 -3.93
CA HIS A 77 1.82 9.22 -5.34
C HIS A 77 0.68 8.22 -5.50
N ALA A 78 -0.11 8.37 -6.56
CA ALA A 78 -1.31 7.56 -6.79
C ALA A 78 -1.02 6.06 -6.80
N ASP A 79 0.06 5.65 -7.43
CA ASP A 79 0.44 4.23 -7.51
C ASP A 79 0.88 3.66 -6.16
N HIS A 80 1.07 4.50 -5.15
CA HIS A 80 1.44 4.10 -3.80
C HIS A 80 0.30 4.20 -2.78
N VAL A 81 -0.73 5.01 -3.07
CA VAL A 81 -1.77 5.32 -2.08
C VAL A 81 -3.16 4.89 -2.52
N HIS A 82 -3.49 4.88 -3.81
CA HIS A 82 -4.87 4.84 -4.24
C HIS A 82 -5.56 3.47 -4.11
N GLY A 83 -4.86 2.46 -3.61
CA GLY A 83 -5.49 1.21 -3.18
C GLY A 83 -5.95 1.22 -1.73
N ILE A 84 -5.87 2.36 -1.05
CA ILE A 84 -6.17 2.48 0.38
C ILE A 84 -7.59 2.02 0.74
N ASP A 85 -8.54 2.15 -0.16
CA ASP A 85 -9.92 1.76 0.12
C ASP A 85 -10.06 0.27 0.45
N ASP A 86 -9.22 -0.58 -0.11
CA ASP A 86 -9.26 -2.01 0.17
C ASP A 86 -8.86 -2.36 1.62
N ILE A 87 -8.25 -1.42 2.34
CA ILE A 87 -7.92 -1.61 3.76
C ILE A 87 -9.18 -1.80 4.60
N ARG A 88 -10.32 -1.27 4.16
CA ARG A 88 -11.58 -1.50 4.86
C ARG A 88 -11.93 -2.98 4.99
N GLU A 89 -11.60 -3.78 3.98
CA GLU A 89 -11.83 -5.22 4.06
C GLU A 89 -10.92 -5.89 5.08
N ILE A 90 -9.68 -5.42 5.18
CA ILE A 90 -8.78 -5.91 6.22
C ILE A 90 -9.32 -5.54 7.61
N ASN A 91 -9.82 -4.31 7.78
CA ASN A 91 -10.44 -3.90 9.05
C ASN A 91 -11.58 -4.82 9.45
N ARG A 92 -12.38 -5.28 8.49
CA ARG A 92 -13.48 -6.23 8.77
C ARG A 92 -12.97 -7.57 9.25
N ILE A 93 -11.89 -8.07 8.64
CA ILE A 93 -11.31 -9.36 9.02
C ILE A 93 -10.73 -9.30 10.41
N ILE A 94 -9.93 -8.28 10.70
CA ILE A 94 -9.23 -8.17 11.98
C ILE A 94 -10.12 -7.57 13.08
N ARG A 95 -11.29 -7.03 12.71
CA ARG A 95 -12.28 -6.43 13.62
C ARG A 95 -11.71 -5.29 14.46
N GLN A 96 -10.85 -4.49 13.87
CA GLN A 96 -10.28 -3.32 14.52
C GLN A 96 -9.79 -2.34 13.45
N ASN A 97 -9.49 -1.12 13.88
CA ASN A 97 -8.94 -0.13 12.98
C ASN A 97 -7.47 -0.42 12.72
N LEU A 98 -7.12 -0.52 11.46
CA LEU A 98 -5.74 -0.67 11.08
C LEU A 98 -5.08 0.70 11.10
N HIS A 99 -3.90 0.78 11.73
CA HIS A 99 -3.13 2.01 11.78
C HIS A 99 -2.25 2.13 10.55
N PHE A 100 -2.06 3.35 10.08
CA PHE A 100 -1.05 3.59 9.08
C PHE A 100 -0.08 4.68 9.55
N TYR A 101 1.13 4.62 9.01
CA TYR A 101 2.26 5.45 9.41
C TYR A 101 2.83 6.11 8.17
N ALA A 102 3.05 7.41 8.22
CA ALA A 102 3.52 8.16 7.08
C ALA A 102 4.16 9.47 7.53
N GLY A 103 4.96 10.06 6.68
CA GLY A 103 5.45 11.40 6.89
C GLY A 103 4.35 12.43 6.81
N GLU A 104 4.62 13.63 7.31
CA GLU A 104 3.60 14.66 7.48
C GLU A 104 2.86 15.02 6.19
N LYS A 105 3.58 15.16 5.09
CA LYS A 105 2.98 15.51 3.80
C LYS A 105 2.01 14.43 3.32
N THR A 106 2.39 13.19 3.47
CA THR A 106 1.57 12.05 3.06
C THR A 106 0.34 11.95 3.95
N VAL A 107 0.49 12.17 5.25
CA VAL A 107 -0.64 12.19 6.18
C VAL A 107 -1.66 13.26 5.76
N ARG A 108 -1.20 14.45 5.42
CA ARG A 108 -2.09 15.53 4.97
C ARG A 108 -2.82 15.17 3.69
N TYR A 109 -2.11 14.57 2.75
CA TYR A 109 -2.71 14.13 1.50
C TYR A 109 -3.81 13.10 1.77
N ILE A 110 -3.55 12.10 2.60
CA ILE A 110 -4.51 11.06 2.92
C ILE A 110 -5.72 11.64 3.64
N ARG A 111 -5.51 12.53 4.61
CA ARG A 111 -6.61 13.21 5.30
C ARG A 111 -7.49 14.00 4.35
N HIS A 112 -6.87 14.69 3.42
CA HIS A 112 -7.61 15.54 2.48
C HIS A 112 -8.40 14.70 1.47
N ASN A 113 -7.80 13.67 0.92
CA ASN A 113 -8.37 12.92 -0.19
C ASN A 113 -9.18 11.69 0.22
N PHE A 114 -8.94 11.17 1.41
CA PHE A 114 -9.57 9.95 1.91
C PHE A 114 -10.18 10.15 3.29
N SER A 115 -10.73 11.33 3.54
CA SER A 115 -11.32 11.65 4.84
C SER A 115 -12.43 10.69 5.23
N TYR A 116 -13.14 10.14 4.25
CA TYR A 116 -14.22 9.18 4.52
C TYR A 116 -13.73 7.90 5.21
N LEU A 117 -12.45 7.56 5.09
CA LEU A 117 -11.85 6.42 5.76
C LEU A 117 -11.42 6.72 7.19
N LEU A 118 -11.33 8.01 7.54
CA LEU A 118 -10.77 8.47 8.81
C LEU A 118 -11.79 9.12 9.73
N SER A 119 -13.02 9.30 9.25
CA SER A 119 -13.99 10.18 9.92
C SER A 119 -14.79 9.51 11.03
N LYS A 120 -14.69 8.20 11.21
CA LYS A 120 -15.50 7.45 12.17
C LYS A 120 -14.66 6.39 12.86
N PRO A 121 -15.05 6.00 14.10
CA PRO A 121 -14.53 4.79 14.72
C PRO A 121 -14.73 3.61 13.77
N ASN A 122 -13.90 2.60 13.85
CA ASN A 122 -13.93 1.42 12.99
C ASN A 122 -13.46 1.67 11.55
N LYS A 123 -12.84 2.81 11.30
CA LYS A 123 -12.17 3.11 10.05
C LYS A 123 -10.67 3.00 10.24
N VAL A 124 -9.91 3.23 9.17
CA VAL A 124 -8.47 3.28 9.28
C VAL A 124 -8.08 4.37 10.26
N CYS A 125 -7.31 4.03 11.27
CA CYS A 125 -6.89 4.98 12.29
C CYS A 125 -5.59 5.63 11.84
N LEU A 126 -5.56 6.95 11.89
CA LEU A 126 -4.37 7.68 11.54
C LEU A 126 -3.46 7.78 12.75
N LEU A 127 -2.30 7.20 12.67
CA LEU A 127 -1.27 7.38 13.65
C LEU A 127 -0.07 8.02 12.98
N TYR A 128 0.06 9.32 13.21
CA TYR A 128 1.15 10.07 12.63
C TYR A 128 2.30 10.13 13.65
N THR A 129 3.46 9.70 13.21
CA THR A 129 4.69 9.96 13.94
C THR A 129 5.69 10.58 13.01
N SER A 130 6.22 11.71 13.41
CA SER A 130 7.38 12.29 12.75
C SER A 130 8.60 11.82 13.55
N PRO A 131 9.27 10.77 13.10
CA PRO A 131 10.35 10.18 13.88
C PRO A 131 11.59 11.04 13.97
N SER A 132 11.71 12.04 13.12
CA SER A 132 12.86 12.93 13.19
C SER A 132 12.55 14.28 12.58
N PRO A 133 13.28 15.33 12.99
CA PRO A 133 13.12 16.66 12.39
C PRO A 133 13.39 16.70 10.90
N ARG A 134 14.13 15.74 10.36
CA ARG A 134 14.45 15.70 8.93
C ARG A 134 13.23 15.45 8.07
N ASP A 135 12.25 14.70 8.59
CA ASP A 135 11.07 14.36 7.82
C ASP A 135 10.18 15.57 7.59
N SER A 136 10.25 16.55 8.46
CA SER A 136 9.43 17.77 8.33
C SER A 136 9.97 18.72 7.26
N THR A 137 11.20 18.55 6.82
CA THR A 137 11.84 19.42 5.82
C THR A 137 11.86 18.86 4.42
N SER A 138 11.49 17.64 4.26
CA SER A 138 11.54 16.95 2.95
C SER A 138 10.28 17.13 2.11
#